data_cc8cca129d450b9ef1dfd8210db77c37
#
_entry.id   cc8cca129d450b9ef1dfd8210db77c37
#
_cell.length_a   1.000
_cell.length_b   1.000
_cell.length_c   1.000
_cell.angle_alpha   90.00
_cell.angle_beta   90.00
_cell.angle_gamma   90.00
#
_symmetry.space_group_name_H-M   'P 1'
#
loop_
_entity.id
_entity.type
_entity.pdbx_description
1 polymer ?
#
loop_
_entity_poly.entity_id
_entity_poly.type
_entity_poly.pdbx_seq_one_letter_code
_entity_poly.pdbx_strand_id
1 'polypeptide(L)'
;MRDFQDQSPAGTYIEGRNAVTEALRAGTALDKLYIARGETDHTLGRIAAQARKSGVVVVECDRRKLDAMSETHSHQGVIAVAAAQAYAAVEDILQRAADRGDPPLVVVCDEISDPHNLGAIIRTAECAGAHGVIIPKRRSAGLTAVVAKTSAGAVSYLPVARVPNIPSLMKDLQKRGLWIFGTAAGGTTALYDADLRSPAAIVIGSEGDGMGRLVREGCDFLVSIPMKGRISSLNASAAAAILLYEALRQRG
;
A
#
# COMPACT_ATOMS: atom_id res chain seq x y z
N MET A 1 16.95 7.05 15.76
CA MET A 1 16.66 5.72 15.22
C MET A 1 15.58 5.12 16.11
N ARG A 2 14.32 5.17 15.71
CA ARG A 2 13.24 4.49 16.43
C ARG A 2 13.07 3.13 15.80
N ASP A 3 13.41 2.09 16.56
CA ASP A 3 13.11 0.70 16.20
C ASP A 3 11.58 0.56 16.17
N PHE A 4 11.03 0.46 14.96
CA PHE A 4 9.67 -0.02 14.79
C PHE A 4 9.66 -1.51 15.18
N GLN A 5 9.16 -1.83 16.37
CA GLN A 5 8.76 -3.17 16.72
C GLN A 5 7.59 -3.53 15.80
N ASP A 6 7.89 -4.33 14.78
CA ASP A 6 6.91 -4.97 13.91
C ASP A 6 6.17 -6.03 14.75
N GLN A 7 5.16 -5.61 15.51
CA GLN A 7 4.30 -6.50 16.30
C GLN A 7 3.27 -7.11 15.35
N SER A 8 3.70 -8.04 14.51
CA SER A 8 2.78 -8.86 13.73
C SER A 8 2.08 -9.88 14.66
N PRO A 9 0.75 -10.06 14.53
CA PRO A 9 0.02 -11.03 15.35
C PRO A 9 0.52 -12.47 15.12
N ALA A 10 0.42 -13.31 16.14
CA ALA A 10 0.71 -14.73 16.07
C ALA A 10 0.03 -15.40 14.87
N GLY A 11 0.76 -16.23 14.13
CA GLY A 11 0.27 -16.91 12.91
C GLY A 11 0.56 -16.18 11.60
N THR A 12 1.19 -15.01 11.62
CA THR A 12 1.53 -14.23 10.41
C THR A 12 2.89 -14.63 9.83
N TYR A 13 3.73 -15.31 10.60
CA TYR A 13 5.07 -15.73 10.19
C TYR A 13 5.10 -17.17 9.69
N ILE A 14 5.81 -17.39 8.58
CA ILE A 14 6.16 -18.70 8.04
C ILE A 14 7.67 -18.81 8.19
N GLU A 15 8.12 -19.71 9.08
CA GLU A 15 9.51 -19.79 9.49
C GLU A 15 10.20 -21.04 8.95
N GLY A 16 11.47 -20.87 8.58
CA GLY A 16 12.32 -21.96 8.13
C GLY A 16 12.25 -22.22 6.62
N ARG A 17 13.33 -22.82 6.11
CA ARG A 17 13.57 -22.95 4.66
C ARG A 17 12.51 -23.78 3.95
N ASN A 18 12.11 -24.90 4.53
CA ASN A 18 11.14 -25.81 3.92
C ASN A 18 9.75 -25.17 3.87
N ALA A 19 9.28 -24.62 4.99
CA ALA A 19 7.98 -24.00 5.08
C ALA A 19 7.85 -22.80 4.12
N VAL A 20 8.88 -21.94 4.07
CA VAL A 20 8.91 -20.79 3.14
C VAL A 20 8.97 -21.26 1.67
N THR A 21 9.74 -22.30 1.37
CA THR A 21 9.80 -22.86 0.01
C THR A 21 8.45 -23.40 -0.43
N GLU A 22 7.75 -24.12 0.44
CA GLU A 22 6.43 -24.67 0.13
C GLU A 22 5.36 -23.54 0.01
N ALA A 23 5.42 -22.54 0.87
CA ALA A 23 4.54 -21.38 0.75
C ALA A 23 4.70 -20.66 -0.60
N LEU A 24 5.95 -20.47 -1.05
CA LEU A 24 6.25 -19.88 -2.37
C LEU A 24 5.79 -20.77 -3.52
N ARG A 25 5.90 -22.08 -3.41
CA ARG A 25 5.44 -23.06 -4.43
C ARG A 25 3.92 -23.12 -4.51
N ALA A 26 3.26 -23.09 -3.35
CA ALA A 26 1.80 -23.10 -3.25
C ALA A 26 1.15 -21.78 -3.69
N GLY A 27 1.95 -20.73 -4.00
CA GLY A 27 1.41 -19.42 -4.34
C GLY A 27 0.77 -18.69 -3.16
N THR A 28 1.15 -19.04 -1.92
CA THR A 28 0.66 -18.35 -0.73
C THR A 28 0.95 -16.85 -0.84
N ALA A 29 -0.05 -16.03 -0.53
CA ALA A 29 0.11 -14.58 -0.53
C ALA A 29 1.11 -14.16 0.56
N LEU A 30 2.24 -13.58 0.14
CA LEU A 30 3.30 -13.14 1.04
C LEU A 30 3.51 -11.63 0.89
N ASP A 31 3.61 -10.94 2.02
CA ASP A 31 3.94 -9.52 2.06
C ASP A 31 5.44 -9.29 1.92
N LYS A 32 6.24 -9.92 2.79
CA LYS A 32 7.70 -9.77 2.84
C LYS A 32 8.38 -11.10 3.12
N LEU A 33 9.63 -11.20 2.65
CA LEU A 33 10.55 -12.25 3.01
C LEU A 33 11.77 -11.64 3.69
N TYR A 34 12.00 -11.96 4.95
CA TYR A 34 13.22 -11.59 5.67
C TYR A 34 14.25 -12.72 5.54
N ILE A 35 15.50 -12.36 5.21
CA ILE A 35 16.58 -13.30 5.03
C ILE A 35 17.84 -12.82 5.74
N ALA A 36 18.56 -13.71 6.39
CA ALA A 36 19.79 -13.40 7.09
C ALA A 36 20.87 -12.92 6.11
N ARG A 37 21.53 -11.80 6.44
CA ARG A 37 22.64 -11.25 5.67
C ARG A 37 23.90 -12.08 5.89
N GLY A 38 24.69 -12.28 4.84
CA GLY A 38 26.02 -12.90 4.91
C GLY A 38 26.04 -14.43 4.98
N GLU A 39 24.90 -15.09 4.97
CA GLU A 39 24.86 -16.54 4.79
C GLU A 39 25.03 -16.87 3.29
N THR A 40 26.19 -17.40 2.91
CA THR A 40 26.52 -17.88 1.55
C THR A 40 25.85 -19.23 1.23
N ASP A 41 24.61 -19.40 1.64
CA ASP A 41 23.87 -20.64 1.44
C ASP A 41 23.07 -20.59 0.13
N HIS A 42 23.40 -21.50 -0.80
CA HIS A 42 22.69 -21.64 -2.07
C HIS A 42 21.18 -21.79 -1.92
N THR A 43 20.72 -22.41 -0.82
CA THR A 43 19.29 -22.61 -0.56
C THR A 43 18.60 -21.27 -0.28
N LEU A 44 19.18 -20.43 0.57
CA LEU A 44 18.64 -19.11 0.87
C LEU A 44 18.65 -18.20 -0.36
N GLY A 45 19.72 -18.26 -1.17
CA GLY A 45 19.80 -17.53 -2.44
C GLY A 45 18.67 -17.92 -3.42
N ARG A 46 18.37 -19.24 -3.52
CA ARG A 46 17.29 -19.76 -4.36
C ARG A 46 15.91 -19.32 -3.86
N ILE A 47 15.66 -19.38 -2.54
CA ILE A 47 14.42 -18.90 -1.92
C ILE A 47 14.23 -17.40 -2.21
N ALA A 48 15.28 -16.58 -2.03
CA ALA A 48 15.23 -15.16 -2.32
C ALA A 48 14.93 -14.86 -3.79
N ALA A 49 15.56 -15.60 -4.72
CA ALA A 49 15.31 -15.45 -6.16
C ALA A 49 13.86 -15.82 -6.53
N GLN A 50 13.34 -16.92 -5.99
CA GLN A 50 11.96 -17.33 -6.20
C GLN A 50 10.97 -16.29 -5.64
N ALA A 51 11.20 -15.79 -4.43
CA ALA A 51 10.37 -14.74 -3.82
C ALA A 51 10.35 -13.46 -4.68
N ARG A 52 11.51 -13.02 -5.18
CA ARG A 52 11.59 -11.85 -6.09
C ARG A 52 10.81 -12.08 -7.39
N LYS A 53 10.90 -13.29 -7.97
CA LYS A 53 10.14 -13.67 -9.18
C LYS A 53 8.63 -13.63 -8.94
N SER A 54 8.17 -14.04 -7.75
CA SER A 54 6.77 -13.96 -7.33
C SER A 54 6.34 -12.55 -6.86
N GLY A 55 7.19 -11.53 -7.00
CA GLY A 55 6.86 -10.16 -6.62
C GLY A 55 6.93 -9.86 -5.12
N VAL A 56 7.35 -10.83 -4.30
CA VAL A 56 7.51 -10.66 -2.85
C VAL A 56 8.72 -9.77 -2.54
N VAL A 57 8.56 -8.84 -1.61
CA VAL A 57 9.65 -7.95 -1.16
C VAL A 57 10.63 -8.75 -0.32
N VAL A 58 11.89 -8.85 -0.77
CA VAL A 58 12.97 -9.50 -0.01
C VAL A 58 13.77 -8.45 0.75
N VAL A 59 13.86 -8.63 2.07
CA VAL A 59 14.58 -7.77 3.01
C VAL A 59 15.73 -8.55 3.61
N GLU A 60 16.96 -8.13 3.32
CA GLU A 60 18.15 -8.68 3.98
C GLU A 60 18.36 -7.98 5.33
N CYS A 61 18.49 -8.75 6.40
CA CYS A 61 18.63 -8.23 7.76
C CYS A 61 19.62 -9.05 8.59
N ASP A 62 20.02 -8.50 9.73
CA ASP A 62 20.84 -9.23 10.68
C ASP A 62 20.07 -10.41 11.29
N ARG A 63 20.77 -11.49 11.61
CA ARG A 63 20.18 -12.70 12.23
C ARG A 63 19.42 -12.38 13.52
N ARG A 64 19.92 -11.43 14.32
CA ARG A 64 19.26 -10.95 15.54
C ARG A 64 17.83 -10.45 15.30
N LYS A 65 17.57 -9.86 14.13
CA LYS A 65 16.22 -9.43 13.76
C LYS A 65 15.31 -10.63 13.52
N LEU A 66 15.81 -11.67 12.86
CA LEU A 66 15.07 -12.92 12.68
C LEU A 66 14.82 -13.64 14.01
N ASP A 67 15.83 -13.69 14.89
CA ASP A 67 15.69 -14.26 16.24
C ASP A 67 14.59 -13.53 17.04
N ALA A 68 14.52 -12.20 16.92
CA ALA A 68 13.50 -11.37 17.58
C ALA A 68 12.09 -11.54 16.99
N MET A 69 11.98 -11.89 15.71
CA MET A 69 10.70 -12.12 15.02
C MET A 69 10.21 -13.56 15.17
N SER A 70 11.12 -14.51 15.39
CA SER A 70 10.82 -15.94 15.37
C SER A 70 10.03 -16.36 16.61
N GLU A 71 8.92 -17.03 16.40
CA GLU A 71 8.10 -17.64 17.44
C GLU A 71 8.60 -19.05 17.79
N THR A 72 9.15 -19.77 16.80
CA THR A 72 9.59 -21.17 16.94
C THR A 72 11.07 -21.31 17.27
N HIS A 73 11.85 -20.21 17.21
CA HIS A 73 13.32 -20.20 17.31
C HIS A 73 14.04 -21.11 16.30
N SER A 74 13.34 -21.50 15.22
CA SER A 74 13.83 -22.45 14.20
C SER A 74 13.79 -21.86 12.79
N HIS A 75 13.95 -20.54 12.65
CA HIS A 75 13.80 -19.82 11.38
C HIS A 75 14.84 -20.15 10.30
N GLN A 76 15.96 -20.80 10.63
CA GLN A 76 16.99 -21.24 9.66
C GLN A 76 17.47 -20.16 8.68
N GLY A 77 17.52 -18.90 9.12
CA GLY A 77 17.96 -17.76 8.32
C GLY A 77 16.87 -17.15 7.43
N VAL A 78 15.61 -17.60 7.52
CA VAL A 78 14.51 -17.05 6.69
C VAL A 78 13.18 -17.06 7.43
N ILE A 79 12.44 -15.94 7.29
CA ILE A 79 11.05 -15.78 7.75
C ILE A 79 10.25 -15.07 6.65
N ALA A 80 9.13 -15.63 6.26
CA ALA A 80 8.16 -14.96 5.40
C ALA A 80 7.00 -14.41 6.24
N VAL A 81 6.50 -13.26 5.85
CA VAL A 81 5.29 -12.65 6.42
C VAL A 81 4.15 -12.92 5.48
N ALA A 82 3.12 -13.62 5.95
CA ALA A 82 1.92 -13.88 5.17
C ALA A 82 1.14 -12.57 4.95
N ALA A 83 0.62 -12.37 3.75
CA ALA A 83 -0.33 -11.30 3.46
C ALA A 83 -1.75 -11.79 3.79
N ALA A 84 -2.57 -10.91 4.37
CA ALA A 84 -3.98 -11.21 4.67
C ALA A 84 -4.82 -11.42 3.40
N GLN A 85 -4.37 -10.84 2.28
CA GLN A 85 -5.00 -10.95 0.97
C GLN A 85 -3.95 -10.89 -0.13
N ALA A 86 -4.19 -11.54 -1.27
CA ALA A 86 -3.33 -11.44 -2.45
C ALA A 86 -3.35 -10.01 -3.02
N TYR A 87 -2.19 -9.56 -3.50
CA TYR A 87 -2.12 -8.30 -4.24
C TYR A 87 -2.66 -8.47 -5.65
N ALA A 88 -3.46 -7.51 -6.08
CA ALA A 88 -3.97 -7.41 -7.44
C ALA A 88 -2.96 -6.76 -8.39
N ALA A 89 -3.17 -6.88 -9.69
CA ALA A 89 -2.51 -6.04 -10.67
C ALA A 89 -3.23 -4.68 -10.78
N VAL A 90 -2.52 -3.65 -11.28
CA VAL A 90 -3.13 -2.34 -11.55
C VAL A 90 -4.23 -2.47 -12.61
N GLU A 91 -4.02 -3.35 -13.57
CA GLU A 91 -4.96 -3.70 -14.63
C GLU A 91 -6.29 -4.20 -14.08
N ASP A 92 -6.28 -5.03 -13.03
CA ASP A 92 -7.49 -5.55 -12.37
C ASP A 92 -8.33 -4.43 -11.76
N ILE A 93 -7.67 -3.41 -11.19
CA ILE A 93 -8.33 -2.22 -10.63
C ILE A 93 -9.04 -1.42 -11.74
N LEU A 94 -8.37 -1.20 -12.86
CA LEU A 94 -8.93 -0.47 -14.00
C LEU A 94 -10.02 -1.26 -14.71
N GLN A 95 -9.85 -2.59 -14.82
CA GLN A 95 -10.88 -3.46 -15.39
C GLN A 95 -12.15 -3.45 -14.55
N ARG A 96 -12.02 -3.44 -13.22
CA ARG A 96 -13.18 -3.32 -12.30
C ARG A 96 -13.99 -2.03 -12.55
N ALA A 97 -13.34 -0.92 -12.87
CA ALA A 97 -14.04 0.31 -13.24
C ALA A 97 -14.79 0.16 -14.58
N ALA A 98 -14.13 -0.45 -15.56
CA ALA A 98 -14.74 -0.71 -16.87
C ALA A 98 -15.94 -1.66 -16.77
N ASP A 99 -15.85 -2.73 -15.97
CA ASP A 99 -16.92 -3.69 -15.74
C ASP A 99 -18.15 -3.07 -15.06
N ARG A 100 -17.94 -2.02 -14.23
CA ARG A 100 -19.03 -1.25 -13.62
C ARG A 100 -19.59 -0.15 -14.52
N GLY A 101 -18.88 0.18 -15.59
CA GLY A 101 -19.22 1.33 -16.43
C GLY A 101 -18.95 2.69 -15.77
N ASP A 102 -18.15 2.71 -14.71
CA ASP A 102 -17.85 3.91 -13.93
C ASP A 102 -16.55 4.59 -14.39
N PRO A 103 -16.43 5.91 -14.32
CA PRO A 103 -15.14 6.58 -14.43
C PRO A 103 -14.21 6.08 -13.32
N PRO A 104 -12.98 5.60 -13.62
CA PRO A 104 -12.08 5.08 -12.60
C PRO A 104 -11.86 6.06 -11.44
N LEU A 105 -11.94 5.56 -10.21
CA LEU A 105 -11.54 6.26 -8.98
C LEU A 105 -10.55 5.35 -8.25
N VAL A 106 -9.30 5.77 -8.21
CA VAL A 106 -8.20 4.98 -7.64
C VAL A 106 -7.53 5.77 -6.52
N VAL A 107 -7.18 5.11 -5.42
CA VAL A 107 -6.40 5.72 -4.35
C VAL A 107 -4.95 5.28 -4.48
N VAL A 108 -4.03 6.23 -4.47
CA VAL A 108 -2.58 5.97 -4.46
C VAL A 108 -2.01 6.42 -3.12
N CYS A 109 -1.47 5.51 -2.34
CA CYS A 109 -0.84 5.82 -1.06
C CYS A 109 0.66 6.00 -1.26
N ASP A 110 1.19 7.18 -0.98
CA ASP A 110 2.62 7.47 -1.03
C ASP A 110 3.23 7.43 0.38
N GLU A 111 4.02 6.39 0.66
CA GLU A 111 4.74 6.18 1.93
C GLU A 111 3.83 6.09 3.18
N ILE A 112 2.61 5.57 3.06
CA ILE A 112 1.75 5.27 4.21
C ILE A 112 2.31 4.04 4.94
N SER A 113 3.09 4.26 5.99
CA SER A 113 3.80 3.21 6.73
C SER A 113 3.02 2.64 7.93
N ASP A 114 2.02 3.38 8.43
CA ASP A 114 1.16 2.91 9.51
C ASP A 114 0.05 1.99 8.97
N PRO A 115 -0.02 0.71 9.43
CA PRO A 115 -1.04 -0.22 9.00
C PRO A 115 -2.46 0.19 9.42
N HIS A 116 -2.63 0.98 10.49
CA HIS A 116 -3.93 1.50 10.89
C HIS A 116 -4.45 2.51 9.88
N ASN A 117 -3.59 3.42 9.41
CA ASN A 117 -3.95 4.38 8.37
C ASN A 117 -4.27 3.68 7.05
N LEU A 118 -3.42 2.73 6.61
CA LEU A 118 -3.68 1.98 5.39
C LEU A 118 -5.02 1.23 5.46
N GLY A 119 -5.30 0.55 6.57
CA GLY A 119 -6.57 -0.16 6.76
C GLY A 119 -7.78 0.78 6.74
N ALA A 120 -7.69 1.94 7.39
CA ALA A 120 -8.75 2.95 7.38
C ALA A 120 -8.96 3.55 5.97
N ILE A 121 -7.88 3.80 5.21
CA ILE A 121 -7.95 4.25 3.82
C ILE A 121 -8.65 3.20 2.94
N ILE A 122 -8.26 1.93 3.04
CA ILE A 122 -8.88 0.83 2.27
C ILE A 122 -10.38 0.74 2.59
N ARG A 123 -10.75 0.81 3.88
CA ARG A 123 -12.15 0.78 4.30
C ARG A 123 -12.95 1.94 3.70
N THR A 124 -12.42 3.15 3.81
CA THR A 124 -13.09 4.34 3.28
C THR A 124 -13.19 4.31 1.77
N ALA A 125 -12.13 3.85 1.07
CA ALA A 125 -12.12 3.72 -0.37
C ALA A 125 -13.17 2.72 -0.87
N GLU A 126 -13.34 1.60 -0.16
CA GLU A 126 -14.40 0.63 -0.46
C GLU A 126 -15.77 1.26 -0.28
N CYS A 127 -16.05 1.87 0.87
CA CYS A 127 -17.32 2.51 1.19
C CYS A 127 -17.67 3.66 0.22
N ALA A 128 -16.67 4.39 -0.28
CA ALA A 128 -16.85 5.47 -1.25
C ALA A 128 -16.92 5.01 -2.71
N GLY A 129 -16.91 3.69 -2.96
CA GLY A 129 -17.03 3.13 -4.31
C GLY A 129 -15.76 3.25 -5.15
N ALA A 130 -14.59 3.49 -4.56
CA ALA A 130 -13.33 3.44 -5.30
C ALA A 130 -13.09 2.06 -5.90
N HIS A 131 -12.31 1.99 -6.98
CA HIS A 131 -12.07 0.76 -7.72
C HIS A 131 -10.86 -0.02 -7.21
N GLY A 132 -9.96 0.63 -6.47
CA GLY A 132 -8.83 -0.01 -5.83
C GLY A 132 -7.89 0.96 -5.13
N VAL A 133 -6.95 0.39 -4.39
CA VAL A 133 -5.87 1.11 -3.70
C VAL A 133 -4.53 0.64 -4.25
N ILE A 134 -3.60 1.56 -4.47
CA ILE A 134 -2.25 1.25 -4.95
C ILE A 134 -1.25 1.74 -3.91
N ILE A 135 -0.32 0.87 -3.54
CA ILE A 135 0.74 1.14 -2.57
C ILE A 135 2.13 0.89 -3.19
N PRO A 136 3.20 1.54 -2.72
CA PRO A 136 4.55 1.20 -3.16
C PRO A 136 5.02 -0.11 -2.51
N LYS A 137 5.94 -0.83 -3.20
CA LYS A 137 6.57 -2.06 -2.66
C LYS A 137 7.45 -1.80 -1.44
N ARG A 138 7.94 -0.58 -1.26
CA ARG A 138 8.83 -0.18 -0.16
C ARG A 138 8.28 1.06 0.52
N ARG A 139 8.67 1.27 1.79
CA ARG A 139 8.23 2.41 2.61
C ARG A 139 6.71 2.54 2.73
N SER A 140 6.02 1.41 2.82
CA SER A 140 4.58 1.35 3.00
C SER A 140 4.22 0.17 3.90
N ALA A 141 3.12 0.27 4.61
CA ALA A 141 2.48 -0.88 5.21
C ALA A 141 2.04 -1.86 4.10
N GLY A 142 2.12 -3.16 4.39
CA GLY A 142 1.58 -4.20 3.51
C GLY A 142 0.22 -4.69 4.00
N LEU A 143 -0.37 -5.65 3.28
CA LEU A 143 -1.66 -6.26 3.63
C LEU A 143 -1.51 -7.27 4.78
N THR A 144 -1.16 -6.77 5.96
CA THR A 144 -1.00 -7.57 7.17
C THR A 144 -2.34 -7.86 7.85
N ALA A 145 -2.33 -8.76 8.85
CA ALA A 145 -3.53 -9.02 9.68
C ALA A 145 -4.06 -7.75 10.37
N VAL A 146 -3.17 -6.81 10.74
CA VAL A 146 -3.56 -5.51 11.30
C VAL A 146 -4.37 -4.70 10.28
N VAL A 147 -3.91 -4.64 9.02
CA VAL A 147 -4.63 -3.96 7.93
C VAL A 147 -5.98 -4.62 7.67
N ALA A 148 -6.05 -5.96 7.66
CA ALA A 148 -7.31 -6.68 7.51
C ALA A 148 -8.30 -6.34 8.62
N LYS A 149 -7.83 -6.29 9.87
CA LYS A 149 -8.64 -5.93 11.03
C LYS A 149 -9.10 -4.47 10.98
N THR A 150 -8.21 -3.53 10.70
CA THR A 150 -8.52 -2.09 10.70
C THR A 150 -9.37 -1.68 9.50
N SER A 151 -9.24 -2.39 8.38
CA SER A 151 -10.14 -2.23 7.22
C SER A 151 -11.53 -2.83 7.44
N ALA A 152 -11.79 -3.48 8.60
CA ALA A 152 -13.03 -4.20 8.89
C ALA A 152 -13.42 -5.19 7.77
N GLY A 153 -12.43 -5.83 7.15
CA GLY A 153 -12.63 -6.79 6.07
C GLY A 153 -12.75 -6.19 4.68
N ALA A 154 -12.74 -4.86 4.51
CA ALA A 154 -12.84 -4.21 3.20
C ALA A 154 -11.73 -4.65 2.22
N VAL A 155 -10.56 -5.04 2.74
CA VAL A 155 -9.45 -5.58 1.94
C VAL A 155 -9.83 -6.84 1.14
N SER A 156 -10.88 -7.55 1.52
CA SER A 156 -11.38 -8.72 0.77
C SER A 156 -12.28 -8.34 -0.42
N TYR A 157 -12.76 -7.12 -0.46
CA TYR A 157 -13.68 -6.61 -1.48
C TYR A 157 -13.03 -5.60 -2.43
N LEU A 158 -12.05 -4.84 -1.94
CA LEU A 158 -11.37 -3.81 -2.70
C LEU A 158 -9.97 -4.29 -3.10
N PRO A 159 -9.65 -4.43 -4.40
CA PRO A 159 -8.33 -4.85 -4.84
C PRO A 159 -7.25 -3.83 -4.43
N VAL A 160 -6.15 -4.35 -3.93
CA VAL A 160 -4.97 -3.55 -3.57
C VAL A 160 -3.80 -3.99 -4.44
N ALA A 161 -3.26 -3.08 -5.24
CA ALA A 161 -2.08 -3.33 -6.06
C ALA A 161 -0.81 -2.81 -5.41
N ARG A 162 0.32 -3.44 -5.73
CA ARG A 162 1.63 -3.04 -5.21
C ARG A 162 2.62 -2.78 -6.33
N VAL A 163 3.14 -1.55 -6.41
CA VAL A 163 4.01 -1.10 -7.50
C VAL A 163 5.43 -0.76 -7.02
N PRO A 164 6.44 -0.91 -7.87
CA PRO A 164 7.82 -0.58 -7.51
C PRO A 164 8.07 0.92 -7.41
N ASN A 165 7.33 1.74 -8.17
CA ASN A 165 7.58 3.17 -8.32
C ASN A 165 6.29 3.94 -8.59
N ILE A 166 5.90 4.84 -7.67
CA ILE A 166 4.69 5.67 -7.80
C ILE A 166 4.78 6.70 -8.93
N PRO A 167 5.87 7.47 -9.12
CA PRO A 167 5.99 8.37 -10.26
C PRO A 167 5.82 7.70 -11.62
N SER A 168 6.34 6.49 -11.80
CA SER A 168 6.14 5.72 -13.04
C SER A 168 4.68 5.30 -13.24
N LEU A 169 4.05 4.81 -12.16
CA LEU A 169 2.63 4.48 -12.16
C LEU A 169 1.77 5.69 -12.57
N MET A 170 2.03 6.87 -11.97
CA MET A 170 1.25 8.08 -12.27
C MET A 170 1.29 8.43 -13.76
N LYS A 171 2.48 8.37 -14.38
CA LYS A 171 2.63 8.58 -15.83
C LYS A 171 1.83 7.57 -16.66
N ASP A 172 1.75 6.33 -16.21
CA ASP A 172 1.00 5.28 -16.91
C ASP A 172 -0.52 5.48 -16.73
N LEU A 173 -0.98 5.92 -15.56
CA LEU A 173 -2.37 6.28 -15.31
C LEU A 173 -2.79 7.52 -16.14
N GLN A 174 -1.93 8.54 -16.23
CA GLN A 174 -2.15 9.73 -17.07
C GLN A 174 -2.30 9.35 -18.55
N LYS A 175 -1.44 8.48 -19.08
CA LYS A 175 -1.56 7.95 -20.46
C LYS A 175 -2.88 7.20 -20.70
N ARG A 176 -3.47 6.65 -19.65
CA ARG A 176 -4.78 5.97 -19.68
C ARG A 176 -5.96 6.93 -19.42
N GLY A 177 -5.69 8.23 -19.35
CA GLY A 177 -6.70 9.28 -19.21
C GLY A 177 -7.16 9.58 -17.79
N LEU A 178 -6.45 9.10 -16.75
CA LEU A 178 -6.75 9.48 -15.38
C LEU A 178 -6.03 10.79 -15.02
N TRP A 179 -6.76 11.70 -14.38
CA TRP A 179 -6.19 12.87 -13.73
C TRP A 179 -5.62 12.52 -12.35
N ILE A 180 -4.47 13.07 -12.03
CA ILE A 180 -3.77 12.80 -10.77
C ILE A 180 -3.97 13.98 -9.81
N PHE A 181 -4.70 13.73 -8.72
CA PHE A 181 -4.98 14.72 -7.67
C PHE A 181 -4.12 14.42 -6.44
N GLY A 182 -3.10 15.21 -6.21
CA GLY A 182 -2.24 15.09 -5.03
C GLY A 182 -2.76 15.91 -3.86
N THR A 183 -2.79 15.33 -2.66
CA THR A 183 -3.21 16.05 -1.44
C THR A 183 -2.03 16.80 -0.83
N ALA A 184 -2.15 18.10 -0.68
CA ALA A 184 -1.08 18.90 -0.08
C ALA A 184 -1.65 20.06 0.75
N ALA A 185 -1.07 20.32 1.91
CA ALA A 185 -1.28 21.57 2.62
C ALA A 185 -0.79 22.72 1.72
N GLY A 186 -1.63 23.74 1.50
CA GLY A 186 -1.31 24.84 0.59
C GLY A 186 -1.31 24.46 -0.91
N GLY A 187 -2.06 23.43 -1.30
CA GLY A 187 -2.34 23.11 -2.69
C GLY A 187 -3.00 24.28 -3.42
N THR A 188 -2.77 24.35 -4.74
CA THR A 188 -3.24 25.48 -5.58
C THR A 188 -4.76 25.46 -5.79
N THR A 189 -5.41 24.31 -5.61
CA THR A 189 -6.85 24.12 -5.82
C THR A 189 -7.50 23.72 -4.48
N ALA A 190 -8.54 24.44 -4.06
CA ALA A 190 -9.33 23.98 -2.93
C ALA A 190 -10.11 22.71 -3.30
N LEU A 191 -10.30 21.80 -2.37
CA LEU A 191 -10.97 20.52 -2.62
C LEU A 191 -12.33 20.70 -3.30
N TYR A 192 -13.11 21.66 -2.82
CA TYR A 192 -14.48 21.88 -3.29
C TYR A 192 -14.56 22.54 -4.68
N ASP A 193 -13.43 23.03 -5.20
CA ASP A 193 -13.29 23.59 -6.54
C ASP A 193 -12.68 22.58 -7.53
N ALA A 194 -12.21 21.42 -7.03
CA ALA A 194 -11.64 20.36 -7.86
C ALA A 194 -12.75 19.54 -8.55
N ASP A 195 -12.59 19.25 -9.84
CA ASP A 195 -13.50 18.36 -10.57
C ASP A 195 -13.05 16.90 -10.45
N LEU A 196 -13.73 16.14 -9.59
CA LEU A 196 -13.46 14.72 -9.33
C LEU A 196 -14.41 13.77 -10.08
N ARG A 197 -15.24 14.26 -10.99
CA ARG A 197 -16.19 13.46 -11.79
C ARG A 197 -15.50 12.62 -12.84
N SER A 198 -14.44 13.14 -13.43
CA SER A 198 -13.64 12.46 -14.45
C SER A 198 -12.84 11.29 -13.86
N PRO A 199 -12.27 10.40 -14.71
CA PRO A 199 -11.32 9.37 -14.25
C PRO A 199 -10.20 9.99 -13.39
N ALA A 200 -10.05 9.52 -12.15
CA ALA A 200 -9.19 10.16 -11.16
C ALA A 200 -8.36 9.16 -10.35
N ALA A 201 -7.12 9.55 -10.07
CA ALA A 201 -6.27 8.94 -9.05
C ALA A 201 -5.98 9.96 -7.94
N ILE A 202 -6.44 9.67 -6.73
CA ILE A 202 -6.22 10.52 -5.55
C ILE A 202 -4.97 10.03 -4.83
N VAL A 203 -3.95 10.86 -4.74
CA VAL A 203 -2.68 10.55 -4.09
C VAL A 203 -2.68 11.07 -2.67
N ILE A 204 -2.50 10.17 -1.71
CA ILE A 204 -2.42 10.46 -0.27
C ILE A 204 -0.98 10.27 0.19
N GLY A 205 -0.36 11.32 0.68
CA GLY A 205 0.98 11.28 1.24
C GLY A 205 1.02 10.89 2.72
N SER A 206 2.22 10.66 3.25
CA SER A 206 2.45 10.36 4.68
C SER A 206 2.11 11.55 5.59
N GLU A 207 1.88 11.27 6.88
CA GLU A 207 1.47 12.29 7.87
C GLU A 207 2.55 13.34 8.17
N GLY A 208 3.82 12.97 8.10
CA GLY A 208 4.94 13.87 8.41
C GLY A 208 5.40 14.66 7.20
N ASP A 209 5.88 13.94 6.21
CA ASP A 209 6.56 14.52 5.04
C ASP A 209 5.60 14.78 3.87
N GLY A 210 4.36 14.31 3.96
CA GLY A 210 3.39 14.39 2.86
C GLY A 210 3.78 13.50 1.69
N MET A 211 3.57 13.98 0.46
CA MET A 211 3.99 13.30 -0.76
C MET A 211 5.47 13.56 -1.05
N GLY A 212 6.17 12.54 -1.53
CA GLY A 212 7.53 12.68 -2.03
C GLY A 212 7.61 13.72 -3.17
N ARG A 213 8.76 14.40 -3.30
CA ARG A 213 8.95 15.49 -4.28
C ARG A 213 8.54 15.09 -5.70
N LEU A 214 9.01 13.96 -6.21
CA LEU A 214 8.68 13.50 -7.58
C LEU A 214 7.21 13.09 -7.75
N VAL A 215 6.56 12.62 -6.69
CA VAL A 215 5.13 12.32 -6.68
C VAL A 215 4.35 13.63 -6.76
N ARG A 216 4.70 14.62 -5.93
CA ARG A 216 4.08 15.94 -5.92
C ARG A 216 4.21 16.66 -7.27
N GLU A 217 5.41 16.63 -7.86
CA GLU A 217 5.69 17.25 -9.17
C GLU A 217 4.94 16.55 -10.32
N GLY A 218 4.59 15.27 -10.17
CA GLY A 218 3.87 14.48 -11.16
C GLY A 218 2.34 14.59 -11.08
N CYS A 219 1.79 15.30 -10.07
CA CYS A 219 0.35 15.52 -9.96
C CYS A 219 -0.12 16.56 -10.98
N ASP A 220 -1.29 16.34 -11.58
CA ASP A 220 -1.93 17.34 -12.44
C ASP A 220 -2.54 18.47 -11.61
N PHE A 221 -3.07 18.12 -10.43
CA PHE A 221 -3.66 19.07 -9.48
C PHE A 221 -3.12 18.81 -8.07
N LEU A 222 -2.77 19.89 -7.36
CA LEU A 222 -2.47 19.86 -5.93
C LEU A 222 -3.68 20.41 -5.17
N VAL A 223 -4.40 19.51 -4.52
CA VAL A 223 -5.65 19.82 -3.82
C VAL A 223 -5.40 20.01 -2.34
N SER A 224 -5.99 21.06 -1.78
CA SER A 224 -5.94 21.35 -0.35
C SER A 224 -7.33 21.25 0.29
N ILE A 225 -7.39 20.63 1.47
CA ILE A 225 -8.56 20.65 2.34
C ILE A 225 -8.55 21.97 3.12
N PRO A 226 -9.63 22.79 3.08
CA PRO A 226 -9.67 24.04 3.82
C PRO A 226 -9.54 23.81 5.32
N MET A 227 -8.54 24.45 5.94
CA MET A 227 -8.28 24.37 7.37
C MET A 227 -8.61 25.71 8.05
N LYS A 228 -9.35 25.68 9.16
CA LYS A 228 -9.71 26.87 9.94
C LYS A 228 -9.02 26.94 11.32
N GLY A 229 -8.36 25.85 11.72
CA GLY A 229 -7.66 25.74 12.99
C GLY A 229 -6.20 26.19 12.92
N ARG A 230 -5.49 25.97 14.03
CA ARG A 230 -4.03 26.23 14.12
C ARG A 230 -3.19 25.06 13.61
N ILE A 231 -3.75 23.87 13.54
CA ILE A 231 -3.09 22.67 13.03
C ILE A 231 -3.18 22.69 11.50
N SER A 232 -2.07 22.48 10.83
CA SER A 232 -1.92 22.64 9.37
C SER A 232 -2.19 21.38 8.55
N SER A 233 -2.39 20.23 9.22
CA SER A 233 -2.60 18.94 8.53
C SER A 233 -3.60 18.05 9.28
N LEU A 234 -4.23 17.14 8.55
CA LEU A 234 -5.05 16.07 9.08
C LEU A 234 -4.26 14.75 9.08
N ASN A 235 -4.72 13.79 9.87
CA ASN A 235 -4.30 12.40 9.72
C ASN A 235 -4.56 11.94 8.27
N ALA A 236 -3.65 11.13 7.72
CA ALA A 236 -3.71 10.70 6.31
C ALA A 236 -5.02 9.98 5.95
N SER A 237 -5.54 9.12 6.84
CA SER A 237 -6.81 8.43 6.58
C SER A 237 -8.02 9.37 6.65
N ALA A 238 -7.98 10.39 7.53
CA ALA A 238 -9.01 11.43 7.60
C ALA A 238 -9.01 12.29 6.33
N ALA A 239 -7.83 12.70 5.85
CA ALA A 239 -7.71 13.43 4.59
C ALA A 239 -8.25 12.60 3.41
N ALA A 240 -7.87 11.32 3.33
CA ALA A 240 -8.39 10.40 2.32
C ALA A 240 -9.92 10.29 2.36
N ALA A 241 -10.52 10.20 3.56
CA ALA A 241 -11.96 10.12 3.72
C ALA A 241 -12.69 11.36 3.16
N ILE A 242 -12.18 12.54 3.45
CA ILE A 242 -12.77 13.80 2.97
C ILE A 242 -12.71 13.87 1.43
N LEU A 243 -11.57 13.53 0.80
CA LEU A 243 -11.45 13.55 -0.66
C LEU A 243 -12.32 12.51 -1.34
N LEU A 244 -12.36 11.29 -0.80
CA LEU A 244 -13.14 10.19 -1.37
C LEU A 244 -14.64 10.47 -1.30
N TYR A 245 -15.13 11.03 -0.19
CA TYR A 245 -16.53 11.37 -0.06
C TYR A 245 -16.91 12.61 -0.86
N GLU A 246 -15.97 13.54 -1.10
CA GLU A 246 -16.20 14.61 -2.06
C GLU A 246 -16.27 14.07 -3.49
N ALA A 247 -15.39 13.12 -3.86
CA ALA A 247 -15.48 12.44 -5.14
C ALA A 247 -16.81 11.68 -5.30
N LEU A 248 -17.26 10.96 -4.26
CA LEU A 248 -18.55 10.28 -4.24
C LEU A 248 -19.70 11.27 -4.43
N ARG A 249 -19.71 12.38 -3.68
CA ARG A 249 -20.74 13.44 -3.80
C ARG A 249 -20.83 14.02 -5.21
N GLN A 250 -19.70 14.18 -5.89
CA GLN A 250 -19.68 14.74 -7.25
C GLN A 250 -20.11 13.75 -8.33
N ARG A 251 -19.94 12.46 -8.07
CA ARG A 251 -20.25 11.37 -9.02
C ARG A 251 -21.70 10.88 -8.95
N GLY A 252 -22.47 11.30 -7.94
CA GLY A 252 -23.87 10.98 -7.71
C GLY A 252 -24.03 9.99 -6.57
#